data_23e00a70f3e19d307aceec716f374790
#
_entry.id   23e00a70f3e19d307aceec716f374790
#
_cell.length_a   1.000
_cell.length_b   1.000
_cell.length_c   1.000
_cell.angle_alpha   90.00
_cell.angle_beta   90.00
_cell.angle_gamma   90.00
#
_symmetry.space_group_name_H-M   'P 1'
#
loop_
_entity.id
_entity.type
_entity.pdbx_description
1 polymer ?
#
loop_
_entity_poly.entity_id
_entity_poly.type
_entity_poly.pdbx_seq_one_letter_code
_entity_poly.pdbx_strand_id
1 'polypeptide(L)'
;MALVRDTFCSFCGTKYENADVYPRSCTGCKTQVWANPIPVSVVLLPVTRGGRTGLLVVRRGIQPGLGKLALVGGFLEEHETWQQGGARELQEETGAKVDPGTLKPFWFVSTEPRPNRVLLFSIAAPVDAASVAPFTPNHETLERGLIFGPKNMAQVFAFPLHVQAAEKYFASVGVTAEHGFETI
;
A
#
# COMPACT_ATOMS: atom_id res chain seq x y z
N MET A 1 30.67 -0.37 -6.17
CA MET A 1 30.17 -1.22 -7.25
C MET A 1 28.63 -1.12 -7.21
N ALA A 2 27.97 -0.68 -8.29
CA ALA A 2 26.53 -0.62 -8.31
C ALA A 2 25.98 -2.06 -8.31
N LEU A 3 25.02 -2.34 -7.41
CA LEU A 3 24.31 -3.62 -7.37
C LEU A 3 23.42 -3.72 -8.60
N VAL A 4 23.68 -4.69 -9.47
CA VAL A 4 22.83 -5.01 -10.62
C VAL A 4 21.89 -6.13 -10.20
N ARG A 5 20.58 -5.84 -10.27
CA ARG A 5 19.54 -6.82 -9.94
C ARG A 5 19.57 -7.98 -10.91
N ASP A 6 19.30 -9.17 -10.39
CA ASP A 6 19.12 -10.40 -11.18
C ASP A 6 20.31 -10.74 -12.11
N THR A 7 21.53 -10.55 -11.62
CA THR A 7 22.77 -10.86 -12.34
C THR A 7 22.94 -12.36 -12.60
N PHE A 8 22.35 -13.20 -11.77
CA PHE A 8 22.43 -14.66 -11.84
C PHE A 8 21.03 -15.28 -12.00
N CYS A 9 20.98 -16.43 -12.67
CA CYS A 9 19.76 -17.21 -12.80
C CYS A 9 19.31 -17.73 -11.44
N SER A 10 18.08 -17.41 -11.03
CA SER A 10 17.48 -17.87 -9.75
C SER A 10 17.25 -19.39 -9.69
N PHE A 11 17.29 -20.09 -10.83
CA PHE A 11 17.06 -21.54 -10.90
C PHE A 11 18.36 -22.37 -10.83
N CYS A 12 19.45 -21.91 -11.47
CA CYS A 12 20.68 -22.70 -11.56
C CYS A 12 21.96 -21.93 -11.24
N GLY A 13 21.86 -20.65 -10.89
CA GLY A 13 23.02 -19.83 -10.54
C GLY A 13 23.92 -19.39 -11.72
N THR A 14 23.59 -19.74 -12.97
CA THR A 14 24.36 -19.29 -14.13
C THR A 14 24.33 -17.77 -14.24
N LYS A 15 25.48 -17.14 -14.42
CA LYS A 15 25.58 -15.69 -14.62
C LYS A 15 25.01 -15.30 -15.99
N TYR A 16 24.22 -14.25 -16.04
CA TYR A 16 23.74 -13.67 -17.29
C TYR A 16 24.81 -12.74 -17.90
N GLU A 17 24.99 -12.80 -19.21
CA GLU A 17 25.86 -11.88 -19.93
C GLU A 17 25.24 -10.48 -19.99
N ASN A 18 23.92 -10.41 -20.16
CA ASN A 18 23.16 -9.16 -20.13
C ASN A 18 22.01 -9.30 -19.12
N ALA A 19 22.15 -8.64 -17.98
CA ALA A 19 21.16 -8.67 -16.90
C ALA A 19 20.02 -7.64 -17.06
N ASP A 20 20.10 -6.74 -18.05
CA ASP A 20 19.13 -5.65 -18.23
C ASP A 20 17.99 -5.96 -19.22
N VAL A 21 18.08 -7.08 -19.92
CA VAL A 21 17.11 -7.48 -20.94
C VAL A 21 16.11 -8.50 -20.39
N TYR A 22 14.83 -8.27 -20.63
CA TYR A 22 13.72 -9.18 -20.31
C TYR A 22 12.72 -9.27 -21.48
N PRO A 23 12.05 -10.42 -21.72
CA PRO A 23 12.34 -11.71 -21.09
C PRO A 23 13.70 -12.24 -21.53
N ARG A 24 14.32 -13.07 -20.70
CA ARG A 24 15.60 -13.69 -21.05
C ARG A 24 15.62 -15.19 -20.76
N SER A 25 16.35 -15.94 -21.58
CA SER A 25 16.57 -17.36 -21.39
C SER A 25 17.93 -17.60 -20.75
N CYS A 26 17.98 -18.43 -19.72
CA CYS A 26 19.25 -18.84 -19.12
C CYS A 26 20.06 -19.73 -20.07
N THR A 27 21.33 -19.41 -20.27
CA THR A 27 22.22 -20.22 -21.12
C THR A 27 22.54 -21.59 -20.52
N GLY A 28 22.49 -21.71 -19.17
CA GLY A 28 22.71 -22.94 -18.45
C GLY A 28 21.49 -23.87 -18.46
N CYS A 29 20.40 -23.48 -17.79
CA CYS A 29 19.23 -24.35 -17.62
C CYS A 29 18.11 -24.12 -18.65
N LYS A 30 18.25 -23.18 -19.58
CA LYS A 30 17.25 -22.80 -20.61
C LYS A 30 15.94 -22.22 -20.07
N THR A 31 15.80 -22.04 -18.76
CA THR A 31 14.60 -21.44 -18.16
C THR A 31 14.45 -19.99 -18.61
N GLN A 32 13.23 -19.62 -19.00
CA GLN A 32 12.89 -18.23 -19.33
C GLN A 32 12.55 -17.45 -18.06
N VAL A 33 13.11 -16.26 -17.94
CA VAL A 33 12.94 -15.37 -16.77
C VAL A 33 12.33 -14.04 -17.20
N TRP A 34 11.37 -13.58 -16.44
CA TRP A 34 10.63 -12.35 -16.64
C TRP A 34 10.90 -11.36 -15.51
N ALA A 35 10.84 -10.07 -15.80
CA ALA A 35 10.74 -9.04 -14.76
C ALA A 35 9.30 -8.55 -14.70
N ASN A 36 8.59 -8.95 -13.68
CA ASN A 36 7.19 -8.58 -13.50
C ASN A 36 7.06 -7.34 -12.58
N PRO A 37 6.01 -6.52 -12.77
CA PRO A 37 5.65 -5.50 -11.80
C PRO A 37 5.41 -6.12 -10.42
N ILE A 38 5.74 -5.37 -9.37
CA ILE A 38 5.50 -5.83 -8.01
C ILE A 38 4.09 -5.40 -7.60
N PRO A 39 3.19 -6.33 -7.22
CA PRO A 39 1.87 -5.98 -6.73
C PRO A 39 1.94 -5.42 -5.30
N VAL A 40 1.12 -4.40 -5.04
CA VAL A 40 0.98 -3.73 -3.73
C VAL A 40 -0.50 -3.63 -3.42
N SER A 41 -0.94 -4.17 -2.28
CA SER A 41 -2.30 -3.98 -1.79
C SER A 41 -2.38 -2.78 -0.88
N VAL A 42 -3.36 -1.90 -1.11
CA VAL A 42 -3.61 -0.70 -0.30
C VAL A 42 -5.08 -0.67 0.08
N VAL A 43 -5.37 -0.47 1.37
CA VAL A 43 -6.74 -0.50 1.89
C VAL A 43 -7.19 0.90 2.29
N LEU A 44 -8.36 1.30 1.78
CA LEU A 44 -9.12 2.41 2.30
C LEU A 44 -10.07 1.86 3.37
N LEU A 45 -9.82 2.15 4.64
CA LEU A 45 -10.71 1.80 5.75
C LEU A 45 -11.40 3.07 6.26
N PRO A 46 -12.70 3.26 5.94
CA PRO A 46 -13.49 4.31 6.57
C PRO A 46 -13.71 3.98 8.06
N VAL A 47 -13.46 4.96 8.93
CA VAL A 47 -13.64 4.81 10.37
C VAL A 47 -14.51 5.95 10.90
N THR A 48 -15.57 5.61 11.63
CA THR A 48 -16.48 6.57 12.24
C THR A 48 -16.07 6.86 13.67
N ARG A 49 -15.93 8.14 14.01
CA ARG A 49 -15.62 8.63 15.36
C ARG A 49 -16.43 9.89 15.64
N GLY A 50 -17.21 9.88 16.71
CA GLY A 50 -18.00 11.05 17.10
C GLY A 50 -18.98 11.53 16.02
N GLY A 51 -19.57 10.62 15.25
CA GLY A 51 -20.51 10.95 14.17
C GLY A 51 -19.85 11.41 12.85
N ARG A 52 -18.53 11.48 12.79
CA ARG A 52 -17.77 11.81 11.58
C ARG A 52 -17.06 10.56 11.03
N THR A 53 -17.04 10.39 9.72
CA THR A 53 -16.32 9.28 9.09
C THR A 53 -15.09 9.82 8.36
N GLY A 54 -13.92 9.31 8.75
CA GLY A 54 -12.64 9.60 8.11
C GLY A 54 -12.01 8.36 7.50
N LEU A 55 -10.91 8.51 6.79
CA LEU A 55 -10.06 7.41 6.34
C LEU A 55 -8.96 7.14 7.35
N LEU A 56 -8.77 5.87 7.68
CA LEU A 56 -7.63 5.42 8.48
C LEU A 56 -6.34 5.61 7.69
N VAL A 57 -5.37 6.26 8.32
CA VAL A 57 -4.03 6.50 7.75
C VAL A 57 -2.97 6.27 8.82
N VAL A 58 -1.75 6.06 8.37
CA VAL A 58 -0.58 5.89 9.21
C VAL A 58 0.45 6.98 8.96
N ARG A 59 1.21 7.34 10.00
CA ARG A 59 2.42 8.14 9.85
C ARG A 59 3.62 7.19 9.71
N ARG A 60 4.27 7.25 8.58
CA ARG A 60 5.36 6.35 8.22
C ARG A 60 6.58 6.50 9.13
N GLY A 61 7.11 5.37 9.58
CA GLY A 61 8.35 5.27 10.36
C GLY A 61 9.60 5.00 9.50
N ILE A 62 9.41 4.72 8.20
CA ILE A 62 10.51 4.33 7.28
C ILE A 62 10.51 5.13 5.99
N GLN A 63 11.64 5.13 5.30
CA GLN A 63 11.74 5.65 3.93
C GLN A 63 11.10 4.70 2.91
N PRO A 64 10.58 5.22 1.78
CA PRO A 64 10.43 6.64 1.46
C PRO A 64 9.28 7.29 2.24
N GLY A 65 9.39 8.61 2.45
CA GLY A 65 8.32 9.37 3.07
C GLY A 65 8.25 9.28 4.60
N LEU A 66 9.38 9.04 5.28
CA LEU A 66 9.47 9.07 6.76
C LEU A 66 8.78 10.33 7.33
N GLY A 67 7.90 10.14 8.32
CA GLY A 67 7.13 11.18 8.99
C GLY A 67 5.89 11.66 8.22
N LYS A 68 5.69 11.27 6.96
CA LYS A 68 4.50 11.61 6.16
C LYS A 68 3.38 10.59 6.37
N LEU A 69 2.16 11.00 6.02
CA LEU A 69 0.99 10.13 6.06
C LEU A 69 0.93 9.21 4.84
N ALA A 70 0.31 8.05 5.01
CA ALA A 70 -0.01 7.13 3.94
C ALA A 70 -1.32 6.38 4.25
N LEU A 71 -2.02 5.93 3.21
CA LEU A 71 -2.99 4.85 3.35
C LEU A 71 -2.24 3.56 3.71
N VAL A 72 -2.92 2.67 4.40
CA VAL A 72 -2.36 1.40 4.87
C VAL A 72 -2.15 0.44 3.71
N GLY A 73 -1.01 -0.23 3.67
CA GLY A 73 -0.75 -1.25 2.65
C GLY A 73 0.71 -1.51 2.36
N GLY A 74 0.97 -2.66 1.75
CA GLY A 74 2.31 -3.13 1.44
C GLY A 74 2.35 -4.15 0.30
N PHE A 75 3.49 -4.82 0.17
CA PHE A 75 3.71 -5.81 -0.87
C PHE A 75 2.89 -7.06 -0.63
N LEU A 76 2.36 -7.63 -1.74
CA LEU A 76 1.75 -8.94 -1.69
C LEU A 76 2.82 -10.02 -1.58
N GLU A 77 2.57 -11.00 -0.73
CA GLU A 77 3.35 -12.23 -0.62
C GLU A 77 2.86 -13.30 -1.60
N GLU A 78 3.73 -14.24 -1.98
CA GLU A 78 3.44 -15.23 -3.02
C GLU A 78 2.23 -16.11 -2.70
N HIS A 79 1.96 -16.36 -1.42
CA HIS A 79 0.93 -17.30 -0.97
C HIS A 79 -0.39 -16.65 -0.58
N GLU A 80 -0.58 -15.34 -0.85
CA GLU A 80 -1.78 -14.61 -0.45
C GLU A 80 -2.51 -13.97 -1.65
N THR A 81 -3.82 -13.83 -1.52
CA THR A 81 -4.62 -13.00 -2.43
C THR A 81 -4.45 -11.53 -2.06
N TRP A 82 -4.80 -10.60 -2.98
CA TRP A 82 -4.74 -9.17 -2.69
C TRP A 82 -5.62 -8.74 -1.50
N GLN A 83 -6.72 -9.47 -1.25
CA GLN A 83 -7.57 -9.23 -0.09
C GLN A 83 -6.88 -9.67 1.21
N GLN A 84 -6.24 -10.84 1.18
CA GLN A 84 -5.50 -11.36 2.34
C GLN A 84 -4.32 -10.43 2.67
N GLY A 85 -3.54 -10.03 1.66
CA GLY A 85 -2.45 -9.07 1.85
C GLY A 85 -2.91 -7.73 2.39
N GLY A 86 -3.99 -7.17 1.84
CA GLY A 86 -4.56 -5.93 2.35
C GLY A 86 -5.03 -6.03 3.81
N ALA A 87 -5.70 -7.13 4.18
CA ALA A 87 -6.16 -7.35 5.55
C ALA A 87 -4.98 -7.59 6.52
N ARG A 88 -3.93 -8.31 6.09
CA ARG A 88 -2.69 -8.51 6.87
C ARG A 88 -1.99 -7.18 7.15
N GLU A 89 -1.72 -6.39 6.11
CA GLU A 89 -1.08 -5.07 6.24
C GLU A 89 -1.89 -4.14 7.15
N LEU A 90 -3.23 -4.14 7.01
CA LEU A 90 -4.09 -3.35 7.88
C LEU A 90 -3.93 -3.74 9.35
N GLN A 91 -3.85 -5.04 9.63
CA GLN A 91 -3.66 -5.54 11.00
C GLN A 91 -2.25 -5.23 11.52
N GLU A 92 -1.20 -5.43 10.71
CA GLU A 92 0.20 -5.23 11.11
C GLU A 92 0.51 -3.76 11.36
N GLU A 93 0.09 -2.88 10.45
CA GLU A 93 0.37 -1.45 10.54
C GLU A 93 -0.54 -0.71 11.53
N THR A 94 -1.76 -1.20 11.79
CA THR A 94 -2.75 -0.42 12.55
C THR A 94 -3.48 -1.18 13.67
N GLY A 95 -3.37 -2.49 13.73
CA GLY A 95 -4.16 -3.34 14.63
C GLY A 95 -5.63 -3.51 14.19
N ALA A 96 -6.08 -2.83 13.15
CA ALA A 96 -7.46 -2.98 12.65
C ALA A 96 -7.62 -4.33 11.93
N LYS A 97 -8.74 -5.01 12.21
CA LYS A 97 -9.05 -6.31 11.61
C LYS A 97 -10.26 -6.19 10.70
N VAL A 98 -10.12 -6.69 9.48
CA VAL A 98 -11.20 -6.84 8.51
C VAL A 98 -11.21 -8.27 7.97
N ASP A 99 -12.39 -8.77 7.62
CA ASP A 99 -12.48 -10.03 6.87
C ASP A 99 -12.01 -9.79 5.43
N PRO A 100 -10.95 -10.47 4.95
CA PRO A 100 -10.45 -10.33 3.58
C PRO A 100 -11.55 -10.49 2.52
N GLY A 101 -12.51 -11.40 2.74
CA GLY A 101 -13.63 -11.64 1.82
C GLY A 101 -14.58 -10.45 1.64
N THR A 102 -14.53 -9.47 2.54
CA THR A 102 -15.37 -8.27 2.48
C THR A 102 -14.73 -7.10 1.74
N LEU A 103 -13.41 -7.16 1.48
CA LEU A 103 -12.69 -6.13 0.75
C LEU A 103 -13.15 -6.10 -0.71
N LYS A 104 -13.52 -4.91 -1.18
CA LYS A 104 -13.97 -4.68 -2.56
C LYS A 104 -12.92 -3.93 -3.35
N PRO A 105 -12.72 -4.25 -4.64
CA PRO A 105 -11.88 -3.43 -5.51
C PRO A 105 -12.39 -1.99 -5.53
N PHE A 106 -11.47 -1.04 -5.42
CA PHE A 106 -11.79 0.39 -5.49
C PHE A 106 -11.15 1.05 -6.71
N TRP A 107 -9.85 0.91 -6.86
CA TRP A 107 -9.07 1.45 -7.96
C TRP A 107 -7.76 0.70 -8.12
N PHE A 108 -7.26 0.59 -9.34
CA PHE A 108 -5.92 0.08 -9.57
C PHE A 108 -5.15 0.97 -10.52
N VAL A 109 -3.84 1.02 -10.35
CA VAL A 109 -2.96 1.89 -11.12
C VAL A 109 -1.53 1.39 -11.06
N SER A 110 -0.75 1.67 -12.08
CA SER A 110 0.69 1.42 -12.08
C SER A 110 1.46 2.68 -11.70
N THR A 111 2.60 2.48 -11.01
CA THR A 111 3.61 3.54 -10.86
C THR A 111 4.38 3.70 -12.18
N GLU A 112 5.19 4.76 -12.26
CA GLU A 112 6.17 4.92 -13.33
C GLU A 112 7.12 3.71 -13.39
N PRO A 113 7.52 3.29 -14.60
CA PRO A 113 8.44 2.18 -14.77
C PRO A 113 9.79 2.39 -14.03
N ARG A 114 10.30 1.28 -13.50
CA ARG A 114 11.60 1.09 -12.85
C ARG A 114 11.80 1.79 -11.50
N PRO A 115 11.31 1.16 -10.43
CA PRO A 115 10.58 -0.10 -10.41
C PRO A 115 9.10 0.13 -10.69
N ASN A 116 8.52 -0.67 -11.57
CA ASN A 116 7.08 -0.67 -11.79
C ASN A 116 6.37 -1.43 -10.65
N ARG A 117 5.35 -0.81 -10.09
CA ARG A 117 4.43 -1.45 -9.12
C ARG A 117 3.01 -1.32 -9.63
N VAL A 118 2.20 -2.33 -9.34
CA VAL A 118 0.75 -2.27 -9.55
C VAL A 118 0.09 -2.13 -8.19
N LEU A 119 -0.52 -0.98 -7.93
CA LEU A 119 -1.25 -0.71 -6.70
C LEU A 119 -2.70 -1.12 -6.87
N LEU A 120 -3.13 -2.02 -5.99
CA LEU A 120 -4.49 -2.55 -5.90
C LEU A 120 -5.16 -1.87 -4.70
N PHE A 121 -5.82 -0.73 -4.95
CA PHE A 121 -6.61 -0.05 -3.92
C PHE A 121 -7.92 -0.77 -3.71
N SER A 122 -8.17 -1.16 -2.47
CA SER A 122 -9.41 -1.77 -2.01
C SER A 122 -10.12 -0.88 -1.00
N ILE A 123 -11.41 -1.10 -0.82
CA ILE A 123 -12.20 -0.43 0.21
C ILE A 123 -12.86 -1.46 1.12
N ALA A 124 -12.76 -1.22 2.42
CA ALA A 124 -13.48 -1.96 3.45
C ALA A 124 -14.81 -1.32 3.80
N ALA A 125 -15.72 -2.08 4.39
CA ALA A 125 -16.90 -1.51 5.03
C ALA A 125 -16.50 -0.56 6.18
N PRO A 126 -17.25 0.53 6.42
CA PRO A 126 -16.98 1.42 7.53
C PRO A 126 -17.04 0.69 8.87
N VAL A 127 -16.13 1.05 9.80
CA VAL A 127 -16.12 0.54 11.17
C VAL A 127 -16.18 1.68 12.17
N ASP A 128 -16.62 1.39 13.41
CA ASP A 128 -16.53 2.35 14.50
C ASP A 128 -15.12 2.38 15.09
N ALA A 129 -14.61 3.56 15.44
CA ALA A 129 -13.29 3.73 16.04
C ALA A 129 -13.12 2.93 17.34
N ALA A 130 -14.19 2.73 18.11
CA ALA A 130 -14.17 1.91 19.31
C ALA A 130 -13.95 0.40 19.04
N SER A 131 -14.22 -0.05 17.82
CA SER A 131 -13.97 -1.45 17.42
C SER A 131 -12.54 -1.70 16.95
N VAL A 132 -11.76 -0.65 16.73
CA VAL A 132 -10.36 -0.78 16.32
C VAL A 132 -9.50 -1.02 17.56
N ALA A 133 -8.74 -2.13 17.58
CA ALA A 133 -7.88 -2.48 18.70
C ALA A 133 -6.90 -1.34 19.08
N PRO A 134 -6.44 -1.27 20.33
CA PRO A 134 -5.39 -0.31 20.71
C PRO A 134 -4.17 -0.43 19.79
N PHE A 135 -3.59 0.73 19.47
CA PHE A 135 -2.43 0.80 18.60
C PHE A 135 -1.13 0.91 19.41
N THR A 136 -0.13 0.16 19.01
CA THR A 136 1.24 0.31 19.51
C THR A 136 2.15 0.68 18.36
N PRO A 137 2.85 1.82 18.41
CA PRO A 137 3.80 2.21 17.36
C PRO A 137 4.87 1.14 17.15
N ASN A 138 5.30 0.99 15.90
CA ASN A 138 6.40 0.12 15.52
C ASN A 138 7.37 0.86 14.58
N HIS A 139 8.38 0.15 14.04
CA HIS A 139 9.39 0.80 13.20
C HIS A 139 8.83 1.30 11.86
N GLU A 140 7.75 0.74 11.35
CA GLU A 140 7.12 1.12 10.07
C GLU A 140 6.03 2.17 10.26
N THR A 141 5.33 2.13 11.41
CA THR A 141 4.21 3.01 11.73
C THR A 141 4.43 3.72 13.06
N LEU A 142 4.69 5.02 13.01
CA LEU A 142 4.91 5.86 14.20
C LEU A 142 3.59 6.26 14.87
N GLU A 143 2.53 6.44 14.09
CA GLU A 143 1.26 6.96 14.54
C GLU A 143 0.15 6.49 13.60
N ARG A 144 -1.02 6.20 14.17
CA ARG A 144 -2.25 5.89 13.45
C ARG A 144 -3.28 6.98 13.70
N GLY A 145 -4.04 7.35 12.69
CA GLY A 145 -5.08 8.37 12.85
C GLY A 145 -6.07 8.40 11.69
N LEU A 146 -6.97 9.35 11.74
CA LEU A 146 -8.01 9.59 10.75
C LEU A 146 -7.77 10.90 10.03
N ILE A 147 -8.02 10.91 8.72
CA ILE A 147 -8.21 12.13 7.93
C ILE A 147 -9.67 12.25 7.51
N PHE A 148 -10.23 13.44 7.56
CA PHE A 148 -11.67 13.67 7.34
C PHE A 148 -12.00 14.37 6.02
N GLY A 149 -11.02 14.60 5.16
CA GLY A 149 -11.24 15.18 3.85
C GLY A 149 -9.97 15.44 3.04
N PRO A 150 -10.10 15.88 1.79
CA PRO A 150 -8.99 15.91 0.83
C PRO A 150 -8.08 17.14 0.93
N LYS A 151 -8.46 18.18 1.69
CA LYS A 151 -7.71 19.43 1.72
C LYS A 151 -6.27 19.24 2.19
N ASN A 152 -5.30 19.77 1.46
CA ASN A 152 -3.86 19.76 1.76
C ASN A 152 -3.18 18.36 1.82
N MET A 153 -3.86 17.28 1.38
CA MET A 153 -3.27 15.94 1.43
C MET A 153 -1.95 15.84 0.66
N ALA A 154 -1.81 16.56 -0.46
CA ALA A 154 -0.59 16.53 -1.26
C ALA A 154 0.67 17.00 -0.49
N GLN A 155 0.53 17.87 0.52
CA GLN A 155 1.65 18.33 1.33
C GLN A 155 2.05 17.33 2.41
N VAL A 156 1.10 16.57 2.96
CA VAL A 156 1.30 15.72 4.14
C VAL A 156 1.47 14.24 3.81
N PHE A 157 1.01 13.78 2.64
CA PHE A 157 1.15 12.39 2.22
C PHE A 157 2.49 12.09 1.58
N ALA A 158 2.95 10.84 1.76
CA ALA A 158 4.18 10.33 1.17
C ALA A 158 4.06 10.07 -0.34
N PHE A 159 2.87 9.62 -0.78
CA PHE A 159 2.68 9.07 -2.12
C PHE A 159 1.54 9.77 -2.87
N PRO A 160 1.80 10.33 -4.06
CA PRO A 160 0.77 10.98 -4.87
C PRO A 160 -0.42 10.07 -5.23
N LEU A 161 -0.18 8.77 -5.47
CA LEU A 161 -1.25 7.82 -5.78
C LEU A 161 -2.16 7.54 -4.58
N HIS A 162 -1.64 7.60 -3.34
CA HIS A 162 -2.47 7.53 -2.14
C HIS A 162 -3.35 8.76 -1.98
N VAL A 163 -2.84 9.94 -2.33
CA VAL A 163 -3.63 11.19 -2.39
C VAL A 163 -4.79 11.01 -3.36
N GLN A 164 -4.52 10.59 -4.60
CA GLN A 164 -5.55 10.39 -5.62
C GLN A 164 -6.62 9.37 -5.19
N ALA A 165 -6.23 8.27 -4.55
CA ALA A 165 -7.19 7.28 -4.05
C ALA A 165 -8.08 7.86 -2.95
N ALA A 166 -7.49 8.60 -1.98
CA ALA A 166 -8.24 9.25 -0.93
C ALA A 166 -9.17 10.36 -1.47
N GLU A 167 -8.72 11.15 -2.45
CA GLU A 167 -9.56 12.15 -3.14
C GLU A 167 -10.75 11.51 -3.83
N LYS A 168 -10.55 10.38 -4.53
CA LYS A 168 -11.65 9.62 -5.15
C LYS A 168 -12.66 9.13 -4.10
N TYR A 169 -12.18 8.65 -2.96
CA TYR A 169 -13.06 8.25 -1.87
C TYR A 169 -13.87 9.43 -1.33
N PHE A 170 -13.23 10.54 -0.95
CA PHE A 170 -13.93 11.70 -0.40
C PHE A 170 -14.92 12.31 -1.39
N ALA A 171 -14.57 12.36 -2.67
CA ALA A 171 -15.50 12.77 -3.73
C ALA A 171 -16.74 11.86 -3.80
N SER A 172 -16.56 10.54 -3.66
CA SER A 172 -17.66 9.57 -3.70
C SER A 172 -18.65 9.71 -2.54
N VAL A 173 -18.19 10.27 -1.40
CA VAL A 173 -19.03 10.53 -0.21
C VAL A 173 -19.39 12.00 -0.03
N GLY A 174 -19.10 12.85 -1.02
CA GLY A 174 -19.50 14.27 -1.04
C GLY A 174 -18.70 15.19 -0.12
N VAL A 175 -17.50 14.77 0.33
CA VAL A 175 -16.61 15.57 1.19
C VAL A 175 -15.56 16.27 0.35
N THR A 176 -15.53 17.61 0.36
CA THR A 176 -14.66 18.39 -0.54
C THR A 176 -13.63 19.26 0.15
N ALA A 177 -13.83 19.66 1.39
CA ALA A 177 -13.03 20.71 2.02
C ALA A 177 -12.45 20.37 3.40
N GLU A 178 -12.97 19.37 4.09
CA GLU A 178 -12.52 19.05 5.43
C GLU A 178 -11.09 18.51 5.42
N HIS A 179 -10.27 18.96 6.34
CA HIS A 179 -8.93 18.44 6.59
C HIS A 179 -8.68 18.43 8.08
N GLY A 180 -8.00 17.43 8.52
CA GLY A 180 -7.52 17.29 9.89
C GLY A 180 -7.01 15.86 10.05
N PHE A 181 -5.85 15.72 10.65
CA PHE A 181 -5.35 14.44 11.11
C PHE A 181 -5.64 14.35 12.61
N GLU A 182 -6.39 13.34 13.00
CA GLU A 182 -6.69 13.07 14.42
C GLU A 182 -6.14 11.69 14.77
N THR A 183 -5.23 11.63 15.72
CA THR A 183 -4.70 10.36 16.27
C THR A 183 -5.80 9.54 16.96
N ILE A 184 -5.81 8.24 16.76
CA ILE A 184 -6.74 7.29 17.38
C ILE A 184 -6.03 6.06 17.95
#